data_3572cc939ba70123992013881a99dd54
#
_entry.id   3572cc939ba70123992013881a99dd54
#
_cell.length_a   1.000
_cell.length_b   1.000
_cell.length_c   1.000
_cell.angle_alpha   90.00
_cell.angle_beta   90.00
_cell.angle_gamma   90.00
#
_symmetry.space_group_name_H-M   'P 1'
#
loop_
_entity.id
_entity.type
_entity.pdbx_description
1 polymer ?
#
loop_
_entity_poly.entity_id
_entity_poly.type
_entity_poly.pdbx_seq_one_letter_code
_entity_poly.pdbx_strand_id
1 'polypeptide(L)'
;GKSTLLKAMLGLLTVISGSVKFYIDHHLAMDKKDYKKIAYVPQSGSVDWDFPTTVLDVVLMGRYGHLGWFKRPSKKDKELALSMIEKMGMSDYVNRQIRQLSGGQQQRVFLARALVQEADIYLMDEPFKGVDKTTEHAIISLLQEMKARGKTVIVVHHDLNTVPQYFDWVTMVNKQTVAYGPVAETFTEEAIERTYGKGRIV
;
A
#
# COMPACT_ATOMS: atom_id res chain seq x y z
N GLY A 1 -7.77 -2.37 -14.57
CA GLY A 1 -8.09 -0.94 -14.36
C GLY A 1 -7.75 -0.42 -12.97
N LYS A 2 -7.81 -1.26 -11.90
CA LYS A 2 -7.59 -0.81 -10.52
C LYS A 2 -6.18 -0.27 -10.27
N SER A 3 -5.15 -1.04 -10.60
CA SER A 3 -3.74 -0.62 -10.47
C SER A 3 -3.41 0.58 -11.36
N THR A 4 -4.04 0.67 -12.54
CA THR A 4 -3.92 1.82 -13.44
C THR A 4 -4.48 3.09 -12.79
N LEU A 5 -5.65 3.00 -12.15
CA LEU A 5 -6.25 4.11 -11.40
C LEU A 5 -5.33 4.56 -10.26
N LEU A 6 -4.80 3.61 -9.48
CA LEU A 6 -3.89 3.90 -8.37
C LEU A 6 -2.62 4.62 -8.85
N LYS A 7 -2.01 4.14 -9.95
CA LYS A 7 -0.84 4.77 -10.57
C LYS A 7 -1.15 6.17 -11.14
N ALA A 8 -2.34 6.34 -11.71
CA ALA A 8 -2.80 7.65 -12.18
C ALA A 8 -3.00 8.64 -11.02
N MET A 9 -3.56 8.18 -9.90
CA MET A 9 -3.68 9.00 -8.68
C MET A 9 -2.33 9.49 -8.16
N LEU A 10 -1.29 8.68 -8.29
CA LEU A 10 0.09 9.02 -7.90
C LEU A 10 0.85 9.88 -8.93
N GLY A 11 0.24 10.21 -10.07
CA GLY A 11 0.92 10.90 -11.16
C GLY A 11 1.98 10.06 -11.87
N LEU A 12 1.99 8.72 -11.66
CA LEU A 12 2.89 7.79 -12.33
C LEU A 12 2.45 7.46 -13.76
N LEU A 13 1.24 7.84 -14.12
CA LEU A 13 0.68 7.73 -15.47
C LEU A 13 0.10 9.08 -15.88
N THR A 14 0.32 9.46 -17.13
CA THR A 14 -0.31 10.64 -17.71
C THR A 14 -1.80 10.38 -17.91
N VAL A 15 -2.64 11.25 -17.34
CA VAL A 15 -4.09 11.21 -17.54
C VAL A 15 -4.48 12.07 -18.75
N ILE A 16 -5.48 11.63 -19.53
CA ILE A 16 -5.97 12.34 -20.71
C ILE A 16 -6.76 13.58 -20.27
N SER A 17 -7.53 13.47 -19.20
CA SER A 17 -8.34 14.55 -18.64
C SER A 17 -8.66 14.28 -17.16
N GLY A 18 -9.12 15.31 -16.46
CA GLY A 18 -9.44 15.26 -15.04
C GLY A 18 -8.29 15.68 -14.15
N SER A 19 -8.52 15.61 -12.84
CA SER A 19 -7.52 15.93 -11.82
C SER A 19 -7.67 15.02 -10.60
N VAL A 20 -6.56 14.78 -9.92
CA VAL A 20 -6.53 14.10 -8.62
C VAL A 20 -6.17 15.12 -7.57
N LYS A 21 -6.89 15.12 -6.46
CA LYS A 21 -6.66 16.03 -5.33
C LYS A 21 -6.55 15.22 -4.05
N PHE A 22 -5.45 15.39 -3.33
CA PHE A 22 -5.26 14.83 -2.00
C PHE A 22 -5.51 15.95 -0.98
N TYR A 23 -6.31 15.63 0.03
CA TYR A 23 -6.53 16.50 1.19
C TYR A 23 -5.85 15.87 2.40
N ILE A 24 -4.95 16.62 3.03
CA ILE A 24 -4.19 16.19 4.21
C ILE A 24 -4.37 17.30 5.26
N ASP A 25 -4.80 16.94 6.47
CA ASP A 25 -5.08 17.91 7.54
C ASP A 25 -6.02 19.04 7.09
N HIS A 26 -7.06 18.70 6.31
CA HIS A 26 -8.08 19.59 5.75
C HIS A 26 -7.57 20.62 4.73
N HIS A 27 -6.33 20.55 4.27
CA HIS A 27 -5.82 21.39 3.18
C HIS A 27 -5.47 20.55 1.94
N LEU A 28 -5.54 21.19 0.77
CA LEU A 28 -5.16 20.57 -0.49
C LEU A 28 -3.65 20.37 -0.55
N ALA A 29 -3.22 19.14 -0.75
CA ALA A 29 -1.81 18.81 -0.93
C ALA A 29 -1.32 19.38 -2.28
N MET A 30 -0.49 20.42 -2.26
CA MET A 30 0.01 21.09 -3.46
C MET A 30 1.53 21.07 -3.55
N ASP A 31 2.24 20.88 -2.45
CA ASP A 31 3.68 20.98 -2.36
C ASP A 31 4.38 19.61 -2.35
N LYS A 32 5.66 19.60 -2.76
CA LYS A 32 6.53 18.42 -2.63
C LYS A 32 6.60 17.88 -1.18
N LYS A 33 6.36 18.71 -0.18
CA LYS A 33 6.29 18.32 1.22
C LYS A 33 5.08 17.44 1.51
N ASP A 34 3.96 17.73 0.88
CA ASP A 34 2.72 16.98 1.06
C ASP A 34 2.81 15.59 0.43
N TYR A 35 3.50 15.45 -0.69
CA TYR A 35 3.75 14.13 -1.31
C TYR A 35 4.57 13.19 -0.43
N LYS A 36 5.35 13.70 0.52
CA LYS A 36 6.05 12.87 1.53
C LYS A 36 5.08 12.21 2.51
N LYS A 37 3.87 12.73 2.61
CA LYS A 37 2.78 12.19 3.42
C LYS A 37 1.94 11.13 2.68
N ILE A 38 2.33 10.78 1.46
CA ILE A 38 1.69 9.75 0.65
C ILE A 38 2.69 8.61 0.43
N ALA A 39 2.36 7.41 0.91
CA ALA A 39 3.17 6.21 0.71
C ALA A 39 2.55 5.30 -0.35
N TYR A 40 3.39 4.63 -1.13
CA TYR A 40 2.97 3.68 -2.14
C TYR A 40 3.63 2.32 -1.96
N VAL A 41 2.79 1.28 -1.92
CA VAL A 41 3.21 -0.11 -1.95
C VAL A 41 2.87 -0.68 -3.32
N PRO A 42 3.85 -0.90 -4.20
CA PRO A 42 3.63 -1.51 -5.50
C PRO A 42 3.36 -3.01 -5.37
N GLN A 43 2.76 -3.60 -6.39
CA GLN A 43 2.66 -5.05 -6.53
C GLN A 43 4.07 -5.66 -6.65
N SER A 44 4.36 -6.74 -5.93
CA SER A 44 5.68 -7.35 -5.81
C SER A 44 6.37 -7.71 -7.14
N GLY A 45 5.63 -8.08 -8.17
CA GLY A 45 6.18 -8.41 -9.49
C GLY A 45 6.51 -7.21 -10.39
N SER A 46 6.34 -5.97 -9.93
CA SER A 46 6.54 -4.76 -10.74
C SER A 46 7.86 -4.04 -10.51
N VAL A 47 8.74 -4.58 -9.66
CA VAL A 47 10.03 -3.97 -9.29
C VAL A 47 11.17 -4.85 -9.74
N ASP A 48 12.17 -4.21 -10.36
CA ASP A 48 13.43 -4.86 -10.72
C ASP A 48 14.26 -5.09 -9.44
N TRP A 49 14.61 -6.35 -9.19
CA TRP A 49 15.31 -6.79 -7.98
C TRP A 49 16.79 -7.10 -8.22
N ASP A 50 17.32 -6.85 -9.41
CA ASP A 50 18.71 -7.15 -9.74
C ASP A 50 19.71 -6.23 -9.03
N PHE A 51 19.22 -5.24 -8.32
CA PHE A 51 20.05 -4.36 -7.52
C PHE A 51 20.49 -5.02 -6.20
N PRO A 52 21.79 -5.04 -5.84
CA PRO A 52 22.31 -5.72 -4.67
C PRO A 52 22.07 -4.93 -3.37
N THR A 53 20.81 -4.84 -2.93
CA THR A 53 20.41 -4.18 -1.68
C THR A 53 19.94 -5.19 -0.65
N THR A 54 20.17 -4.88 0.64
CA THR A 54 19.62 -5.66 1.75
C THR A 54 18.19 -5.25 2.08
N VAL A 55 17.51 -6.09 2.85
CA VAL A 55 16.17 -5.77 3.42
C VAL A 55 16.21 -4.45 4.18
N LEU A 56 17.22 -4.26 5.05
CA LEU A 56 17.36 -3.02 5.81
C LEU A 56 17.54 -1.80 4.90
N ASP A 57 18.34 -1.89 3.86
CA ASP A 57 18.55 -0.78 2.92
C ASP A 57 17.24 -0.39 2.22
N VAL A 58 16.49 -1.39 1.73
CA VAL A 58 15.19 -1.15 1.09
C VAL A 58 14.21 -0.48 2.04
N VAL A 59 14.12 -0.94 3.28
CA VAL A 59 13.21 -0.32 4.27
C VAL A 59 13.66 1.10 4.59
N LEU A 60 14.96 1.35 4.79
CA LEU A 60 15.51 2.68 5.04
C LEU A 60 15.25 3.68 3.89
N MET A 61 15.11 3.21 2.64
CA MET A 61 14.71 4.10 1.52
C MET A 61 13.39 4.82 1.80
N GLY A 62 12.49 4.24 2.61
CA GLY A 62 11.26 4.90 3.02
C GLY A 62 11.49 6.21 3.82
N ARG A 63 12.65 6.35 4.46
CA ARG A 63 13.03 7.55 5.22
C ARG A 63 13.63 8.67 4.37
N TYR A 64 14.10 8.38 3.15
CA TYR A 64 14.82 9.36 2.32
C TYR A 64 13.99 10.62 2.00
N GLY A 65 12.68 10.49 1.90
CA GLY A 65 11.79 11.64 1.79
C GLY A 65 11.91 12.65 2.93
N HIS A 66 12.27 12.22 4.13
CA HIS A 66 12.42 13.05 5.33
C HIS A 66 13.86 13.58 5.51
N LEU A 67 14.86 12.90 4.94
CA LEU A 67 16.27 13.18 5.19
C LEU A 67 16.84 14.31 4.31
N GLY A 68 16.28 14.52 3.13
CA GLY A 68 16.86 15.43 2.12
C GLY A 68 18.12 14.86 1.46
N TRP A 69 18.70 15.60 0.52
CA TRP A 69 19.69 15.11 -0.44
C TRP A 69 21.06 14.70 0.15
N PHE A 70 21.44 15.23 1.33
CA PHE A 70 22.79 15.04 1.88
C PHE A 70 22.83 14.37 3.25
N LYS A 71 21.67 14.02 3.84
CA LYS A 71 21.65 13.42 5.17
C LYS A 71 21.57 11.89 5.07
N ARG A 72 22.44 11.22 5.81
CA ARG A 72 22.36 9.77 6.01
C ARG A 72 21.30 9.43 7.06
N PRO A 73 20.67 8.25 6.98
CA PRO A 73 19.76 7.77 8.02
C PRO A 73 20.42 7.81 9.39
N SER A 74 19.73 8.40 10.36
CA SER A 74 20.15 8.46 11.74
C SER A 74 20.02 7.11 12.45
N LYS A 75 20.53 7.02 13.68
CA LYS A 75 20.31 5.84 14.54
C LYS A 75 18.81 5.61 14.76
N LYS A 76 18.03 6.66 14.98
CA LYS A 76 16.58 6.62 15.15
C LYS A 76 15.86 6.07 13.90
N ASP A 77 16.29 6.47 12.70
CA ASP A 77 15.72 5.93 11.46
C ASP A 77 16.00 4.44 11.29
N LYS A 78 17.20 3.98 11.70
CA LYS A 78 17.54 2.56 11.68
C LYS A 78 16.71 1.76 12.70
N GLU A 79 16.54 2.27 13.92
CA GLU A 79 15.71 1.64 14.95
C GLU A 79 14.25 1.53 14.48
N LEU A 80 13.72 2.57 13.86
CA LEU A 80 12.38 2.53 13.27
C LEU A 80 12.29 1.50 12.13
N ALA A 81 13.27 1.45 11.25
CA ALA A 81 13.31 0.47 10.16
C ALA A 81 13.33 -0.97 10.70
N LEU A 82 14.18 -1.25 11.70
CA LEU A 82 14.25 -2.56 12.33
C LEU A 82 12.93 -2.95 13.01
N SER A 83 12.28 -2.02 13.70
CA SER A 83 10.95 -2.23 14.30
C SER A 83 9.89 -2.57 13.26
N MET A 84 9.90 -1.93 12.08
CA MET A 84 8.95 -2.26 11.01
C MET A 84 9.27 -3.61 10.34
N ILE A 85 10.55 -3.96 10.21
CA ILE A 85 10.99 -5.28 9.72
C ILE A 85 10.53 -6.37 10.69
N GLU A 86 10.68 -6.16 11.99
CA GLU A 86 10.21 -7.08 13.03
C GLU A 86 8.69 -7.27 12.98
N LYS A 87 7.91 -6.19 12.90
CA LYS A 87 6.45 -6.24 12.74
C LYS A 87 6.01 -7.05 11.53
N MET A 88 6.82 -7.07 10.47
CA MET A 88 6.57 -7.87 9.27
C MET A 88 7.08 -9.31 9.38
N GLY A 89 7.61 -9.75 10.54
CA GLY A 89 8.18 -11.08 10.73
C GLY A 89 9.40 -11.34 9.85
N MET A 90 10.23 -10.31 9.63
CA MET A 90 11.37 -10.36 8.72
C MET A 90 12.72 -10.15 9.42
N SER A 91 12.79 -10.28 10.74
CA SER A 91 14.00 -10.05 11.56
C SER A 91 15.19 -10.89 11.10
N ASP A 92 14.97 -12.16 10.77
CA ASP A 92 16.03 -13.08 10.33
C ASP A 92 16.60 -12.74 8.93
N TYR A 93 15.94 -11.84 8.21
CA TYR A 93 16.27 -11.47 6.85
C TYR A 93 16.89 -10.07 6.72
N VAL A 94 17.13 -9.37 7.82
CA VAL A 94 17.57 -7.95 7.84
C VAL A 94 18.75 -7.67 6.89
N ASN A 95 19.74 -8.55 6.90
CA ASN A 95 20.97 -8.42 6.09
C ASN A 95 20.93 -9.23 4.78
N ARG A 96 19.80 -9.92 4.49
CA ARG A 96 19.66 -10.71 3.27
C ARG A 96 19.39 -9.79 2.08
N GLN A 97 19.94 -10.14 0.92
CA GLN A 97 19.64 -9.42 -0.32
C GLN A 97 18.21 -9.64 -0.75
N ILE A 98 17.54 -8.56 -1.19
CA ILE A 98 16.12 -8.59 -1.54
C ILE A 98 15.80 -9.61 -2.64
N ARG A 99 16.70 -9.82 -3.61
CA ARG A 99 16.55 -10.81 -4.70
C ARG A 99 16.52 -12.27 -4.22
N GLN A 100 16.99 -12.54 -3.01
CA GLN A 100 17.02 -13.89 -2.42
C GLN A 100 15.74 -14.23 -1.67
N LEU A 101 14.79 -13.31 -1.62
CA LEU A 101 13.53 -13.46 -0.92
C LEU A 101 12.44 -14.01 -1.85
N SER A 102 11.50 -14.77 -1.28
CA SER A 102 10.27 -15.13 -1.98
C SER A 102 9.41 -13.90 -2.27
N GLY A 103 8.48 -13.98 -3.23
CA GLY A 103 7.57 -12.87 -3.57
C GLY A 103 6.78 -12.35 -2.37
N GLY A 104 6.30 -13.24 -1.49
CA GLY A 104 5.60 -12.85 -0.26
C GLY A 104 6.53 -12.18 0.76
N GLN A 105 7.79 -12.61 0.86
CA GLN A 105 8.78 -11.93 1.71
C GLN A 105 9.12 -10.53 1.15
N GLN A 106 9.30 -10.40 -0.15
CA GLN A 106 9.51 -9.11 -0.81
C GLN A 106 8.34 -8.16 -0.56
N GLN A 107 7.09 -8.66 -0.65
CA GLN A 107 5.90 -7.88 -0.36
C GLN A 107 5.90 -7.32 1.07
N ARG A 108 6.31 -8.14 2.06
CA ARG A 108 6.46 -7.70 3.45
C ARG A 108 7.52 -6.62 3.63
N VAL A 109 8.63 -6.71 2.89
CA VAL A 109 9.68 -5.67 2.90
C VAL A 109 9.15 -4.35 2.32
N PHE A 110 8.33 -4.40 1.25
CA PHE A 110 7.69 -3.19 0.71
C PHE A 110 6.70 -2.56 1.67
N LEU A 111 5.94 -3.37 2.38
CA LEU A 111 5.06 -2.87 3.44
C LEU A 111 5.87 -2.19 4.53
N ALA A 112 6.93 -2.83 5.04
CA ALA A 112 7.83 -2.22 6.02
C ALA A 112 8.41 -0.88 5.53
N ARG A 113 8.85 -0.81 4.26
CA ARG A 113 9.34 0.42 3.63
C ARG A 113 8.29 1.53 3.58
N ALA A 114 7.05 1.20 3.29
CA ALA A 114 5.97 2.19 3.28
C ALA A 114 5.66 2.68 4.70
N LEU A 115 5.67 1.79 5.68
CA LEU A 115 5.36 2.10 7.07
C LEU A 115 6.38 3.03 7.73
N VAL A 116 7.68 2.84 7.47
CA VAL A 116 8.71 3.73 8.02
C VAL A 116 8.62 5.16 7.46
N GLN A 117 7.90 5.36 6.37
CA GLN A 117 7.64 6.69 5.83
C GLN A 117 6.74 7.53 6.74
N GLU A 118 5.97 6.90 7.66
CA GLU A 118 5.04 7.58 8.57
C GLU A 118 4.07 8.53 7.83
N ALA A 119 3.58 8.07 6.67
CA ALA A 119 2.67 8.82 5.82
C ALA A 119 1.27 9.02 6.45
N ASP A 120 0.46 9.89 5.86
CA ASP A 120 -0.94 10.09 6.24
C ASP A 120 -1.88 9.31 5.31
N ILE A 121 -1.46 9.10 4.06
CA ILE A 121 -2.19 8.34 3.04
C ILE A 121 -1.31 7.21 2.52
N TYR A 122 -1.85 6.00 2.49
CA TYR A 122 -1.19 4.81 1.97
C TYR A 122 -1.99 4.26 0.80
N LEU A 123 -1.34 4.11 -0.36
CA LEU A 123 -1.91 3.45 -1.53
C LEU A 123 -1.18 2.13 -1.74
N MET A 124 -1.93 1.02 -1.74
CA MET A 124 -1.37 -0.32 -1.79
C MET A 124 -1.97 -1.13 -2.93
N ASP A 125 -1.12 -1.68 -3.79
CA ASP A 125 -1.54 -2.48 -4.93
C ASP A 125 -1.36 -3.97 -4.62
N GLU A 126 -2.47 -4.66 -4.33
CA GLU A 126 -2.52 -6.09 -3.96
C GLU A 126 -1.55 -6.48 -2.82
N PRO A 127 -1.60 -5.80 -1.64
CA PRO A 127 -0.61 -6.00 -0.58
C PRO A 127 -0.64 -7.40 0.04
N PHE A 128 -1.71 -8.17 -0.15
CA PHE A 128 -1.89 -9.52 0.41
C PHE A 128 -1.49 -10.63 -0.57
N LYS A 129 -1.09 -10.27 -1.80
CA LYS A 129 -0.75 -11.26 -2.82
C LYS A 129 0.50 -12.06 -2.45
N GLY A 130 0.36 -13.37 -2.43
CA GLY A 130 1.49 -14.28 -2.16
C GLY A 130 1.94 -14.34 -0.71
N VAL A 131 1.15 -13.79 0.23
CA VAL A 131 1.37 -13.97 1.66
C VAL A 131 0.47 -15.09 2.21
N ASP A 132 0.93 -15.75 3.26
CA ASP A 132 0.14 -16.74 3.99
C ASP A 132 -0.96 -16.08 4.85
N LYS A 133 -1.96 -16.85 5.27
CA LYS A 133 -3.10 -16.36 6.05
C LYS A 133 -2.71 -15.68 7.37
N THR A 134 -1.70 -16.20 8.06
CA THR A 134 -1.22 -15.62 9.32
C THR A 134 -0.62 -14.24 9.07
N THR A 135 0.21 -14.13 8.04
CA THR A 135 0.79 -12.84 7.61
C THR A 135 -0.29 -11.86 7.14
N GLU A 136 -1.29 -12.33 6.39
CA GLU A 136 -2.41 -11.51 5.95
C GLU A 136 -3.15 -10.89 7.14
N HIS A 137 -3.49 -11.69 8.16
CA HIS A 137 -4.13 -11.20 9.38
C HIS A 137 -3.27 -10.18 10.14
N ALA A 138 -1.95 -10.41 10.23
CA ALA A 138 -1.04 -9.45 10.86
C ALA A 138 -1.01 -8.10 10.10
N ILE A 139 -1.00 -8.15 8.77
CA ILE A 139 -1.07 -6.93 7.93
C ILE A 139 -2.40 -6.22 8.16
N ILE A 140 -3.54 -6.93 8.16
CA ILE A 140 -4.85 -6.33 8.40
C ILE A 140 -4.92 -5.67 9.77
N SER A 141 -4.45 -6.33 10.82
CA SER A 141 -4.40 -5.75 12.18
C SER A 141 -3.61 -4.43 12.19
N LEU A 142 -2.47 -4.40 11.48
CA LEU A 142 -1.66 -3.20 11.35
C LEU A 142 -2.40 -2.08 10.58
N LEU A 143 -3.11 -2.42 9.49
CA LEU A 143 -3.90 -1.42 8.74
C LEU A 143 -5.04 -0.85 9.60
N GLN A 144 -5.66 -1.68 10.45
CA GLN A 144 -6.67 -1.23 11.42
C GLN A 144 -6.07 -0.31 12.49
N GLU A 145 -4.86 -0.61 13.01
CA GLU A 145 -4.15 0.31 13.90
C GLU A 145 -3.87 1.66 13.21
N MET A 146 -3.45 1.64 11.95
CA MET A 146 -3.21 2.87 11.18
C MET A 146 -4.49 3.68 11.02
N LYS A 147 -5.61 3.04 10.70
CA LYS A 147 -6.93 3.68 10.64
C LYS A 147 -7.29 4.32 11.99
N ALA A 148 -7.11 3.60 13.10
CA ALA A 148 -7.38 4.12 14.44
C ALA A 148 -6.54 5.36 14.79
N ARG A 149 -5.36 5.51 14.15
CA ARG A 149 -4.49 6.71 14.23
C ARG A 149 -4.84 7.79 13.21
N GLY A 150 -5.99 7.71 12.55
CA GLY A 150 -6.44 8.70 11.55
C GLY A 150 -5.76 8.62 10.19
N LYS A 151 -5.04 7.52 9.88
CA LYS A 151 -4.44 7.35 8.56
C LYS A 151 -5.46 6.85 7.55
N THR A 152 -5.32 7.27 6.30
CA THR A 152 -6.13 6.76 5.18
C THR A 152 -5.38 5.67 4.45
N VAL A 153 -6.00 4.50 4.29
CA VAL A 153 -5.41 3.36 3.57
C VAL A 153 -6.32 2.98 2.41
N ILE A 154 -5.80 3.05 1.19
CA ILE A 154 -6.47 2.66 -0.04
C ILE A 154 -5.80 1.41 -0.58
N VAL A 155 -6.56 0.33 -0.72
CA VAL A 155 -6.05 -0.98 -1.12
C VAL A 155 -6.72 -1.44 -2.41
N VAL A 156 -5.93 -1.80 -3.41
CA VAL A 156 -6.43 -2.61 -4.52
C VAL A 156 -6.53 -4.05 -4.06
N HIS A 157 -7.74 -4.58 -4.08
CA HIS A 157 -8.07 -5.91 -3.57
C HIS A 157 -8.86 -6.71 -4.61
N HIS A 158 -8.73 -8.03 -4.59
CA HIS A 158 -9.40 -8.91 -5.56
C HIS A 158 -10.17 -10.07 -4.92
N ASP A 159 -9.95 -10.35 -3.64
CA ASP A 159 -10.73 -11.34 -2.89
C ASP A 159 -12.00 -10.70 -2.35
N LEU A 160 -13.13 -10.99 -3.03
CA LEU A 160 -14.43 -10.40 -2.69
C LEU A 160 -14.94 -10.87 -1.33
N ASN A 161 -14.56 -12.08 -0.88
CA ASN A 161 -15.04 -12.67 0.37
C ASN A 161 -14.54 -11.92 1.61
N THR A 162 -13.38 -11.30 1.52
CA THR A 162 -12.74 -10.60 2.64
C THR A 162 -13.09 -9.10 2.70
N VAL A 163 -13.70 -8.55 1.63
CA VAL A 163 -14.04 -7.11 1.56
C VAL A 163 -14.89 -6.64 2.75
N PRO A 164 -15.99 -7.32 3.15
CA PRO A 164 -16.82 -6.85 4.26
C PRO A 164 -16.13 -6.87 5.62
N GLN A 165 -15.09 -7.69 5.77
CA GLN A 165 -14.36 -7.83 7.03
C GLN A 165 -13.19 -6.85 7.15
N TYR A 166 -12.58 -6.46 6.02
CA TYR A 166 -11.32 -5.71 6.01
C TYR A 166 -11.52 -4.22 5.76
N PHE A 167 -12.58 -3.82 5.07
CA PHE A 167 -12.74 -2.46 4.58
C PHE A 167 -14.06 -1.83 5.01
N ASP A 168 -14.04 -0.51 5.18
CA ASP A 168 -15.23 0.28 5.52
C ASP A 168 -15.89 0.86 4.28
N TRP A 169 -15.09 1.12 3.25
CA TRP A 169 -15.47 1.81 2.03
C TRP A 169 -15.00 1.05 0.82
N VAL A 170 -15.77 1.04 -0.25
CA VAL A 170 -15.44 0.35 -1.49
C VAL A 170 -15.62 1.27 -2.70
N THR A 171 -14.73 1.13 -3.67
CA THR A 171 -14.91 1.67 -5.02
C THR A 171 -14.77 0.52 -6.01
N MET A 172 -15.84 0.23 -6.72
CA MET A 172 -15.91 -0.88 -7.68
C MET A 172 -15.66 -0.31 -9.09
N VAL A 173 -14.66 -0.89 -9.78
CA VAL A 173 -14.17 -0.37 -11.06
C VAL A 173 -14.18 -1.44 -12.14
N ASN A 174 -14.87 -1.15 -13.26
CA ASN A 174 -14.81 -1.92 -14.49
C ASN A 174 -14.77 -0.93 -15.69
N LYS A 175 -13.56 -0.57 -16.15
CA LYS A 175 -13.29 0.51 -17.11
C LYS A 175 -13.74 1.90 -16.61
N GLN A 176 -14.86 1.96 -15.93
CA GLN A 176 -15.43 3.13 -15.24
C GLN A 176 -15.78 2.78 -13.80
N THR A 177 -16.05 3.76 -12.97
CA THR A 177 -16.60 3.52 -11.63
C THR A 177 -18.02 3.00 -11.75
N VAL A 178 -18.26 1.80 -11.21
CA VAL A 178 -19.57 1.13 -11.20
C VAL A 178 -20.37 1.52 -9.97
N ALA A 179 -19.71 1.51 -8.80
CA ALA A 179 -20.29 1.90 -7.52
C ALA A 179 -19.18 2.36 -6.57
N TYR A 180 -19.52 3.24 -5.63
CA TYR A 180 -18.62 3.65 -4.55
C TYR A 180 -19.46 4.07 -3.33
N GLY A 181 -18.95 3.81 -2.13
CA GLY A 181 -19.61 4.13 -0.88
C GLY A 181 -19.20 3.23 0.28
N PRO A 182 -19.89 3.33 1.43
CA PRO A 182 -19.72 2.41 2.53
C PRO A 182 -19.94 0.96 2.08
N VAL A 183 -19.12 0.04 2.56
CA VAL A 183 -19.20 -1.37 2.17
C VAL A 183 -20.59 -1.94 2.46
N ALA A 184 -21.16 -1.64 3.63
CA ALA A 184 -22.47 -2.15 4.05
C ALA A 184 -23.63 -1.79 3.09
N GLU A 185 -23.50 -0.69 2.35
CA GLU A 185 -24.54 -0.19 1.44
C GLU A 185 -24.23 -0.48 -0.02
N THR A 186 -22.94 -0.52 -0.38
CA THR A 186 -22.48 -0.50 -1.77
C THR A 186 -22.04 -1.88 -2.26
N PHE A 187 -21.55 -2.75 -1.36
CA PHE A 187 -21.02 -4.05 -1.73
C PHE A 187 -22.15 -5.10 -1.82
N THR A 188 -23.03 -4.91 -2.80
CA THR A 188 -24.20 -5.79 -3.05
C THR A 188 -23.91 -6.78 -4.18
N GLU A 189 -24.66 -7.89 -4.22
CA GLU A 189 -24.57 -8.88 -5.31
C GLU A 189 -24.77 -8.22 -6.67
N GLU A 190 -25.75 -7.31 -6.80
CA GLU A 190 -26.01 -6.58 -8.04
C GLU A 190 -24.79 -5.74 -8.48
N ALA A 191 -24.18 -5.00 -7.55
CA ALA A 191 -23.00 -4.19 -7.84
C ALA A 191 -21.79 -5.07 -8.22
N ILE A 192 -21.63 -6.23 -7.59
CA ILE A 192 -20.59 -7.22 -7.91
C ILE A 192 -20.83 -7.80 -9.30
N GLU A 193 -22.04 -8.23 -9.63
CA GLU A 193 -22.39 -8.74 -10.97
C GLU A 193 -22.15 -7.71 -12.07
N ARG A 194 -22.55 -6.46 -11.85
CA ARG A 194 -22.29 -5.36 -12.79
C ARG A 194 -20.80 -5.09 -13.00
N THR A 195 -19.99 -5.31 -11.96
CA THR A 195 -18.54 -5.05 -12.01
C THR A 195 -17.75 -6.19 -12.64
N TYR A 196 -18.07 -7.45 -12.31
CA TYR A 196 -17.26 -8.61 -12.65
C TYR A 196 -17.95 -9.60 -13.59
N GLY A 197 -19.27 -9.44 -13.86
CA GLY A 197 -20.10 -10.37 -14.62
C GLY A 197 -20.73 -11.46 -13.72
N LYS A 198 -21.79 -12.09 -14.22
CA LYS A 198 -22.51 -13.16 -13.52
C LYS A 198 -21.60 -14.36 -13.22
N GLY A 199 -21.71 -14.93 -12.02
CA GLY A 199 -21.07 -16.20 -11.64
C GLY A 199 -19.69 -16.09 -11.00
N ARG A 200 -19.26 -14.93 -10.49
CA ARG A 200 -17.99 -14.77 -9.75
C ARG A 200 -18.13 -14.68 -8.23
N ILE A 201 -19.32 -14.96 -7.70
CA ILE A 201 -19.51 -15.16 -6.26
C ILE A 201 -19.48 -16.68 -6.04
N VAL A 202 -18.36 -17.21 -5.61
CA VAL A 202 -18.23 -18.56 -5.05
C VAL A 202 -17.46 -18.44 -3.75
#